data_09621136b26e09db64157642af96f264
#
_entry.id   09621136b26e09db64157642af96f264
#
_cell.length_a   1.000
_cell.length_b   1.000
_cell.length_c   1.000
_cell.angle_alpha   90.00
_cell.angle_beta   90.00
_cell.angle_gamma   90.00
#
_symmetry.space_group_name_H-M   'P 1'
#
loop_
_entity.id
_entity.type
_entity.pdbx_description
1 polymer ?
#
loop_
_entity_poly.entity_id
_entity_poly.type
_entity_poly.pdbx_seq_one_letter_code
_entity_poly.pdbx_strand_id
1 'polypeptide(L)'
;MIDLNGYTAPEFACKCGKTHSAFTEHIITCDDAIQQLPEVCKEILAEGRVGIVGDENVKTVAYDVERVLVRAGYRTRAFILPAGFTSTREQAEKLADSGEDVRLWVAVGCGSIADTVRYCAFCRSDEWVMFPTAPTTDSVLFPYCDYTENGVRITVKADPPRALVADYSVIENAPGYTVAAGYG
;
A
#
# COMPACT_ATOMS: atom_id res chain seq x y z
N MET A 1 14.54 10.56 -14.87
CA MET A 1 13.39 10.53 -13.94
C MET A 1 12.13 10.64 -14.79
N ILE A 2 11.19 9.73 -14.66
CA ILE A 2 9.90 9.79 -15.39
C ILE A 2 9.01 10.75 -14.61
N ASP A 3 8.45 11.77 -15.28
CA ASP A 3 7.45 12.63 -14.67
C ASP A 3 6.12 11.88 -14.55
N LEU A 4 5.73 11.55 -13.33
CA LEU A 4 4.50 10.84 -13.02
C LEU A 4 3.33 11.76 -12.65
N ASN A 5 3.52 13.07 -12.61
CA ASN A 5 2.48 14.04 -12.21
C ASN A 5 1.24 13.97 -13.11
N GLY A 6 1.40 13.65 -14.40
CA GLY A 6 0.28 13.46 -15.32
C GLY A 6 -0.60 12.24 -15.02
N TYR A 7 -0.14 11.32 -14.15
CA TYR A 7 -0.88 10.10 -13.76
C TYR A 7 -1.61 10.25 -12.42
N THR A 8 -1.42 11.36 -11.72
CA THR A 8 -2.11 11.67 -10.45
C THR A 8 -3.28 12.63 -10.61
N ALA A 9 -3.56 13.08 -11.83
CA ALA A 9 -4.71 13.95 -12.10
C ALA A 9 -6.04 13.22 -11.80
N PRO A 10 -7.00 13.86 -11.11
CA PRO A 10 -8.28 13.25 -10.77
C PRO A 10 -9.08 12.84 -12.02
N GLU A 11 -8.98 13.60 -13.10
CA GLU A 11 -9.53 13.25 -14.42
C GLU A 11 -8.65 13.80 -15.53
N PHE A 12 -8.49 13.02 -16.59
CA PHE A 12 -7.78 13.47 -17.80
C PHE A 12 -8.41 12.90 -19.08
N ALA A 13 -8.42 13.71 -20.13
CA ALA A 13 -8.82 13.29 -21.47
C ALA A 13 -7.69 12.45 -22.09
N CYS A 14 -7.99 11.21 -22.44
CA CYS A 14 -7.02 10.30 -23.03
C CYS A 14 -7.07 10.33 -24.56
N LYS A 15 -5.94 10.03 -25.20
CA LYS A 15 -5.86 9.82 -26.67
C LYS A 15 -6.76 8.68 -27.18
N CYS A 16 -7.24 7.79 -26.31
CA CYS A 16 -8.21 6.76 -26.65
C CYS A 16 -9.65 7.28 -26.83
N GLY A 17 -9.89 8.59 -26.65
CA GLY A 17 -11.19 9.23 -26.75
C GLY A 17 -12.07 9.13 -25.50
N LYS A 18 -11.54 8.62 -24.40
CA LYS A 18 -12.26 8.49 -23.12
C LYS A 18 -11.62 9.40 -22.06
N THR A 19 -12.40 9.78 -21.07
CA THR A 19 -11.88 10.38 -19.84
C THR A 19 -11.52 9.27 -18.86
N HIS A 20 -10.33 9.34 -18.31
CA HIS A 20 -9.85 8.46 -17.24
C HIS A 20 -9.65 9.26 -15.98
N SER A 21 -9.79 8.62 -14.83
CA SER A 21 -9.48 9.18 -13.52
C SER A 21 -8.34 8.41 -12.89
N ALA A 22 -7.41 9.13 -12.26
CA ALA A 22 -6.42 8.56 -11.36
C ALA A 22 -6.89 8.82 -9.92
N PHE A 23 -7.00 7.75 -9.12
CA PHE A 23 -7.45 7.85 -7.74
C PHE A 23 -6.29 8.06 -6.77
N THR A 24 -5.07 7.70 -7.18
CA THR A 24 -3.86 7.90 -6.39
C THR A 24 -3.39 9.35 -6.54
N GLU A 25 -3.33 10.08 -5.44
CA GLU A 25 -3.01 11.51 -5.44
C GLU A 25 -1.50 11.78 -5.44
N HIS A 26 -0.72 10.88 -4.83
CA HIS A 26 0.73 11.01 -4.73
C HIS A 26 1.42 9.76 -5.24
N ILE A 27 2.39 9.95 -6.14
CA ILE A 27 3.31 8.89 -6.57
C ILE A 27 4.73 9.40 -6.37
N ILE A 28 5.39 8.94 -5.31
CA ILE A 28 6.74 9.32 -4.91
C ILE A 28 7.67 8.15 -5.17
N THR A 29 8.70 8.39 -6.00
CA THR A 29 9.69 7.37 -6.37
C THR A 29 11.08 8.00 -6.35
N CYS A 30 11.84 7.77 -5.30
CA CYS A 30 13.21 8.28 -5.15
C CYS A 30 13.99 7.47 -4.11
N ASP A 31 15.27 7.77 -3.95
CA ASP A 31 16.04 7.33 -2.82
C ASP A 31 15.52 7.99 -1.54
N ASP A 32 15.56 7.27 -0.44
CA ASP A 32 15.06 7.73 0.87
C ASP A 32 13.59 8.21 0.84
N ALA A 33 12.77 7.69 -0.08
CA ALA A 33 11.35 8.06 -0.18
C ALA A 33 10.58 7.80 1.12
N ILE A 34 11.03 6.90 1.96
CA ILE A 34 10.47 6.65 3.30
C ILE A 34 10.37 7.92 4.14
N GLN A 35 11.27 8.90 3.96
CA GLN A 35 11.24 10.18 4.67
C GLN A 35 10.10 11.10 4.22
N GLN A 36 9.45 10.82 3.11
CA GLN A 36 8.30 11.58 2.61
C GLN A 36 6.96 11.10 3.22
N LEU A 37 6.94 9.90 3.82
CA LEU A 37 5.72 9.34 4.41
C LEU A 37 5.02 10.27 5.41
N PRO A 38 5.71 10.99 6.31
CA PRO A 38 5.04 11.89 7.25
C PRO A 38 4.23 12.99 6.56
N GLU A 39 4.77 13.62 5.52
CA GLU A 39 4.06 14.68 4.79
C GLU A 39 2.87 14.10 4.01
N VAL A 40 3.06 12.95 3.35
CA VAL A 40 1.97 12.22 2.68
C VAL A 40 0.85 11.87 3.67
N CYS A 41 1.20 11.31 4.83
CA CYS A 41 0.21 10.98 5.86
C CYS A 41 -0.53 12.21 6.38
N LYS A 42 0.15 13.37 6.48
CA LYS A 42 -0.44 14.63 6.94
C LYS A 42 -1.51 15.17 5.99
N GLU A 43 -1.30 14.99 4.69
CA GLU A 43 -2.27 15.42 3.68
C GLU A 43 -3.52 14.52 3.65
N ILE A 44 -3.36 13.24 4.00
CA ILE A 44 -4.44 12.24 3.96
C ILE A 44 -5.18 12.14 5.29
N LEU A 45 -4.46 12.17 6.41
CA LEU A 45 -4.99 11.90 7.74
C LEU A 45 -5.03 13.16 8.58
N ALA A 46 -6.23 13.69 8.86
CA ALA A 46 -6.41 14.83 9.76
C ALA A 46 -6.13 14.43 11.22
N GLU A 47 -6.69 13.32 11.68
CA GLU A 47 -6.56 12.80 13.04
C GLU A 47 -6.70 11.26 13.04
N GLY A 48 -6.03 10.59 13.96
CA GLY A 48 -6.17 9.15 14.16
C GLY A 48 -4.84 8.44 14.34
N ARG A 49 -4.90 7.13 14.27
CA ARG A 49 -3.74 6.24 14.33
C ARG A 49 -3.40 5.73 12.94
N VAL A 50 -2.10 5.60 12.67
CA VAL A 50 -1.59 4.95 11.45
C VAL A 50 -1.30 3.49 11.75
N GLY A 51 -1.93 2.58 10.99
CA GLY A 51 -1.64 1.15 11.02
C GLY A 51 -0.59 0.81 9.96
N ILE A 52 0.50 0.19 10.34
CA ILE A 52 1.54 -0.27 9.43
C ILE A 52 1.41 -1.79 9.30
N VAL A 53 1.20 -2.28 8.09
CA VAL A 53 1.00 -3.71 7.82
C VAL A 53 2.14 -4.25 6.96
N GLY A 54 2.82 -5.24 7.47
CA GLY A 54 3.86 -6.00 6.76
C GLY A 54 3.76 -7.49 7.10
N ASP A 55 4.67 -8.29 6.58
CA ASP A 55 4.85 -9.68 7.00
C ASP A 55 6.26 -9.91 7.60
N GLU A 56 6.50 -11.13 8.09
CA GLU A 56 7.80 -11.49 8.68
C GLU A 56 8.99 -11.28 7.74
N ASN A 57 8.79 -11.31 6.41
CA ASN A 57 9.87 -11.12 5.44
C ASN A 57 10.28 -9.65 5.32
N VAL A 58 9.35 -8.72 5.50
CA VAL A 58 9.57 -7.28 5.36
C VAL A 58 9.43 -6.52 6.70
N LYS A 59 9.39 -7.23 7.82
CA LYS A 59 9.16 -6.63 9.15
C LYS A 59 10.17 -5.54 9.52
N THR A 60 11.42 -5.66 9.08
CA THR A 60 12.43 -4.65 9.33
C THR A 60 12.05 -3.34 8.65
N VAL A 61 11.63 -3.40 7.39
CA VAL A 61 11.16 -2.22 6.64
C VAL A 61 9.88 -1.66 7.26
N ALA A 62 8.94 -2.52 7.69
CA ALA A 62 7.72 -2.09 8.37
C ALA A 62 8.02 -1.31 9.66
N TYR A 63 9.00 -1.77 10.46
CA TYR A 63 9.43 -1.05 11.66
C TYR A 63 10.22 0.23 11.34
N ASP A 64 10.92 0.30 10.20
CA ASP A 64 11.57 1.54 9.75
C ASP A 64 10.51 2.58 9.36
N VAL A 65 9.46 2.18 8.64
CA VAL A 65 8.29 3.01 8.35
C VAL A 65 7.64 3.50 9.65
N GLU A 66 7.38 2.60 10.60
CA GLU A 66 6.82 2.97 11.90
C GLU A 66 7.70 4.01 12.62
N ARG A 67 9.01 3.78 12.64
CA ARG A 67 9.98 4.68 13.31
C ARG A 67 9.97 6.09 12.72
N VAL A 68 9.89 6.20 11.38
CA VAL A 68 9.82 7.50 10.70
C VAL A 68 8.53 8.23 11.08
N LEU A 69 7.40 7.54 11.09
CA LEU A 69 6.11 8.13 11.46
C LEU A 69 6.05 8.52 12.95
N VAL A 70 6.57 7.68 13.85
CA VAL A 70 6.64 8.00 15.30
C VAL A 70 7.51 9.24 15.55
N ARG A 71 8.66 9.37 14.87
CA ARG A 71 9.52 10.55 14.97
C ARG A 71 8.82 11.83 14.50
N ALA A 72 7.91 11.72 13.56
CA ALA A 72 7.08 12.82 13.08
C ALA A 72 5.85 13.09 13.96
N GLY A 73 5.67 12.36 15.07
CA GLY A 73 4.62 12.58 16.05
C GLY A 73 3.33 11.77 15.83
N TYR A 74 3.31 10.84 14.89
CA TYR A 74 2.14 9.99 14.67
C TYR A 74 1.99 8.93 15.76
N ARG A 75 0.75 8.63 16.13
CA ARG A 75 0.42 7.42 16.87
C ARG A 75 0.34 6.28 15.89
N THR A 76 1.12 5.22 16.12
CA THR A 76 1.22 4.11 15.18
C THR A 76 0.87 2.78 15.83
N ARG A 77 0.64 1.76 15.02
CA ARG A 77 0.55 0.36 15.40
C ARG A 77 1.00 -0.50 14.23
N ALA A 78 2.02 -1.34 14.48
CA ALA A 78 2.48 -2.31 13.49
C ALA A 78 1.69 -3.62 13.60
N PHE A 79 1.33 -4.17 12.45
CA PHE A 79 0.68 -5.47 12.28
C PHE A 79 1.58 -6.33 11.39
N ILE A 80 2.23 -7.32 11.96
CA ILE A 80 3.13 -8.22 11.22
C ILE A 80 2.44 -9.54 10.99
N LEU A 81 2.15 -9.83 9.74
CA LEU A 81 1.50 -11.06 9.30
C LEU A 81 2.53 -12.20 9.16
N PRO A 82 2.12 -13.46 9.22
CA PRO A 82 3.03 -14.60 9.01
C PRO A 82 3.69 -14.56 7.63
N ALA A 83 4.92 -15.04 7.51
CA ALA A 83 5.58 -15.22 6.23
C ALA A 83 4.78 -16.18 5.32
N GLY A 84 4.72 -15.85 4.02
CA GLY A 84 4.06 -16.70 3.03
C GLY A 84 2.54 -16.77 3.18
N PHE A 85 1.91 -15.81 3.88
CA PHE A 85 0.46 -15.75 3.94
C PHE A 85 -0.14 -15.47 2.55
N THR A 86 -1.37 -15.90 2.37
CA THR A 86 -2.19 -15.58 1.20
C THR A 86 -3.27 -14.60 1.63
N SER A 87 -3.53 -13.56 0.85
CA SER A 87 -4.63 -12.64 1.14
C SER A 87 -5.95 -13.41 1.15
N THR A 88 -6.62 -13.42 2.29
CA THR A 88 -7.95 -14.00 2.45
C THR A 88 -8.90 -12.98 3.05
N ARG A 89 -10.18 -13.13 2.76
CA ARG A 89 -11.23 -12.30 3.34
C ARG A 89 -11.15 -12.29 4.87
N GLU A 90 -11.02 -13.47 5.47
CA GLU A 90 -10.94 -13.63 6.93
C GLU A 90 -9.75 -12.87 7.54
N GLN A 91 -8.58 -12.87 6.88
CA GLN A 91 -7.41 -12.13 7.37
C GLN A 91 -7.62 -10.62 7.31
N ALA A 92 -8.21 -10.12 6.22
CA ALA A 92 -8.49 -8.70 6.09
C ALA A 92 -9.56 -8.22 7.08
N GLU A 93 -10.58 -9.03 7.34
CA GLU A 93 -11.60 -8.76 8.37
C GLU A 93 -10.97 -8.78 9.79
N LYS A 94 -10.11 -9.74 10.12
CA LYS A 94 -9.37 -9.77 11.39
C LYS A 94 -8.45 -8.55 11.55
N LEU A 95 -7.81 -8.10 10.46
CA LEU A 95 -7.00 -6.89 10.48
C LEU A 95 -7.87 -5.67 10.76
N ALA A 96 -9.03 -5.57 10.11
CA ALA A 96 -10.00 -4.51 10.31
C ALA A 96 -10.48 -4.42 11.78
N ASP A 97 -10.83 -5.55 12.36
CA ASP A 97 -11.26 -5.65 13.76
C ASP A 97 -10.13 -5.29 14.73
N SER A 98 -8.91 -5.77 14.44
CA SER A 98 -7.74 -5.48 15.29
C SER A 98 -7.32 -4.02 15.24
N GLY A 99 -7.64 -3.32 14.16
CA GLY A 99 -7.28 -1.92 13.92
C GLY A 99 -8.41 -0.93 14.19
N GLU A 100 -9.26 -1.17 15.19
CA GLU A 100 -10.46 -0.35 15.47
C GLU A 100 -10.21 1.16 15.54
N ASP A 101 -9.06 1.57 16.09
CA ASP A 101 -8.63 2.97 16.22
C ASP A 101 -7.74 3.48 15.08
N VAL A 102 -7.43 2.63 14.09
CA VAL A 102 -6.69 3.02 12.88
C VAL A 102 -7.61 3.78 11.92
N ARG A 103 -7.07 4.79 11.24
CA ARG A 103 -7.78 5.59 10.21
C ARG A 103 -6.98 5.75 8.92
N LEU A 104 -5.72 5.41 8.94
CA LEU A 104 -4.86 5.36 7.77
C LEU A 104 -4.01 4.09 7.85
N TRP A 105 -4.00 3.33 6.77
CA TRP A 105 -3.22 2.10 6.67
C TRP A 105 -2.02 2.30 5.75
N VAL A 106 -0.86 1.83 6.14
CA VAL A 106 0.34 1.78 5.30
C VAL A 106 0.67 0.31 5.01
N ALA A 107 0.49 -0.09 3.77
CA ALA A 107 0.83 -1.43 3.28
C ALA A 107 2.32 -1.48 2.93
N VAL A 108 3.12 -2.17 3.72
CA VAL A 108 4.56 -2.35 3.51
C VAL A 108 4.82 -3.74 2.97
N GLY A 109 5.00 -3.87 1.67
CA GLY A 109 5.18 -5.19 1.05
C GLY A 109 4.86 -5.23 -0.43
N CYS A 110 4.29 -6.34 -0.87
CA CYS A 110 3.90 -6.61 -2.26
C CYS A 110 2.42 -6.98 -2.37
N GLY A 111 2.03 -7.66 -3.46
CA GLY A 111 0.64 -7.92 -3.82
C GLY A 111 -0.25 -8.42 -2.68
N SER A 112 0.13 -9.51 -1.97
CA SER A 112 -0.70 -10.07 -0.89
C SER A 112 -0.93 -9.08 0.27
N ILE A 113 0.09 -8.29 0.65
CA ILE A 113 -0.05 -7.23 1.66
C ILE A 113 -0.98 -6.13 1.14
N ALA A 114 -0.73 -5.66 -0.09
CA ALA A 114 -1.55 -4.62 -0.72
C ALA A 114 -3.03 -5.02 -0.78
N ASP A 115 -3.32 -6.25 -1.23
CA ASP A 115 -4.70 -6.74 -1.34
C ASP A 115 -5.37 -6.87 0.03
N THR A 116 -4.66 -7.38 1.04
CA THR A 116 -5.20 -7.51 2.40
C THR A 116 -5.51 -6.15 3.01
N VAL A 117 -4.59 -5.18 2.88
CA VAL A 117 -4.78 -3.82 3.40
C VAL A 117 -5.87 -3.09 2.64
N ARG A 118 -5.89 -3.20 1.31
CA ARG A 118 -6.94 -2.59 0.47
C ARG A 118 -8.33 -3.10 0.85
N TYR A 119 -8.49 -4.41 1.04
CA TYR A 119 -9.78 -4.97 1.44
C TYR A 119 -10.17 -4.56 2.86
N CYS A 120 -9.21 -4.54 3.79
CA CYS A 120 -9.39 -4.01 5.15
C CYS A 120 -9.87 -2.55 5.12
N ALA A 121 -9.18 -1.69 4.39
CA ALA A 121 -9.53 -0.27 4.24
C ALA A 121 -10.91 -0.08 3.60
N PHE A 122 -11.22 -0.88 2.56
CA PHE A 122 -12.53 -0.88 1.91
C PHE A 122 -13.66 -1.22 2.89
N CYS A 123 -13.51 -2.28 3.70
CA CYS A 123 -14.52 -2.68 4.68
C CYS A 123 -14.78 -1.60 5.74
N ARG A 124 -13.78 -0.78 6.04
CA ARG A 124 -13.82 0.24 7.09
C ARG A 124 -14.09 1.64 6.58
N SER A 125 -14.05 1.84 5.26
CA SER A 125 -14.02 3.18 4.63
C SER A 125 -12.87 4.04 5.16
N ASP A 126 -11.72 3.40 5.41
CA ASP A 126 -10.47 4.05 5.80
C ASP A 126 -9.62 4.34 4.55
N GLU A 127 -8.65 5.24 4.66
CA GLU A 127 -7.66 5.52 3.63
C GLU A 127 -6.44 4.60 3.76
N TRP A 128 -5.70 4.44 2.66
CA TRP A 128 -4.47 3.66 2.69
C TRP A 128 -3.38 4.16 1.74
N VAL A 129 -2.14 3.83 2.09
CA VAL A 129 -0.91 4.18 1.37
C VAL A 129 -0.16 2.89 1.04
N MET A 130 0.39 2.82 -0.17
CA MET A 130 1.26 1.72 -0.58
C MET A 130 2.73 2.09 -0.42
N PHE A 131 3.49 1.25 0.29
CA PHE A 131 4.94 1.27 0.37
C PHE A 131 5.49 -0.06 -0.17
N PRO A 132 5.78 -0.17 -1.49
CA PRO A 132 6.24 -1.41 -2.09
C PRO A 132 7.67 -1.74 -1.66
N THR A 133 7.94 -3.01 -1.38
CA THR A 133 9.28 -3.51 -1.02
C THR A 133 9.95 -4.31 -2.14
N ALA A 134 9.23 -4.60 -3.22
CA ALA A 134 9.76 -5.23 -4.43
C ALA A 134 8.83 -4.95 -5.63
N PRO A 135 9.35 -4.95 -6.86
CA PRO A 135 8.59 -4.64 -8.07
C PRO A 135 7.89 -5.89 -8.62
N THR A 136 7.07 -6.58 -7.81
CA THR A 136 6.47 -7.87 -8.19
C THR A 136 5.16 -7.76 -8.96
N THR A 137 4.49 -6.59 -8.94
CA THR A 137 3.19 -6.39 -9.57
C THR A 137 2.91 -4.91 -9.82
N ASP A 138 2.19 -4.62 -10.89
CA ASP A 138 1.67 -3.29 -11.23
C ASP A 138 0.26 -3.05 -10.66
N SER A 139 -0.40 -4.11 -10.18
CA SER A 139 -1.81 -4.05 -9.73
C SER A 139 -2.02 -3.21 -8.46
N VAL A 140 -0.96 -2.77 -7.80
CA VAL A 140 -1.05 -1.98 -6.56
C VAL A 140 -1.83 -0.67 -6.71
N LEU A 141 -1.89 -0.11 -7.92
CA LEU A 141 -2.65 1.11 -8.23
C LEU A 141 -4.01 0.85 -8.88
N PHE A 142 -4.41 -0.41 -9.07
CA PHE A 142 -5.69 -0.74 -9.70
C PHE A 142 -6.84 -0.63 -8.69
N PRO A 143 -8.06 -0.32 -9.13
CA PRO A 143 -9.24 -0.22 -8.26
C PRO A 143 -9.88 -1.59 -8.00
N TYR A 144 -9.07 -2.61 -7.84
CA TYR A 144 -9.49 -3.99 -7.55
C TYR A 144 -8.51 -4.64 -6.61
N CYS A 145 -9.00 -5.49 -5.71
CA CYS A 145 -8.17 -6.38 -4.92
C CYS A 145 -8.58 -7.83 -5.10
N ASP A 146 -7.62 -8.70 -4.92
CA ASP A 146 -7.81 -10.14 -5.00
C ASP A 146 -7.65 -10.76 -3.61
N TYR A 147 -8.57 -11.62 -3.23
CA TYR A 147 -8.42 -12.46 -2.06
C TYR A 147 -8.90 -13.89 -2.33
N THR A 148 -8.50 -14.80 -1.50
CA THR A 148 -8.94 -16.20 -1.56
C THR A 148 -10.03 -16.45 -0.55
N GLU A 149 -11.14 -17.05 -1.00
CA GLU A 149 -12.23 -17.51 -0.16
C GLU A 149 -12.59 -18.94 -0.56
N ASN A 150 -12.57 -19.87 0.40
CA ASN A 150 -12.82 -21.29 0.16
C ASN A 150 -11.98 -21.90 -0.98
N GLY A 151 -10.72 -21.46 -1.13
CA GLY A 151 -9.81 -21.92 -2.17
C GLY A 151 -10.04 -21.31 -3.56
N VAL A 152 -10.98 -20.40 -3.69
CA VAL A 152 -11.29 -19.67 -4.94
C VAL A 152 -10.77 -18.25 -4.86
N ARG A 153 -10.11 -17.77 -5.93
CA ARG A 153 -9.71 -16.37 -6.06
C ARG A 153 -10.91 -15.52 -6.40
N ILE A 154 -11.14 -14.50 -5.60
CA ILE A 154 -12.23 -13.53 -5.75
C ILE A 154 -11.61 -12.16 -6.02
N THR A 155 -12.09 -11.49 -7.06
CA THR A 155 -11.71 -10.10 -7.37
C THR A 155 -12.88 -9.19 -7.02
N VAL A 156 -12.62 -8.17 -6.21
CA VAL A 156 -13.61 -7.15 -5.83
C VAL A 156 -13.11 -5.76 -6.17
N LYS A 157 -14.06 -4.86 -6.46
CA LYS A 157 -13.72 -3.45 -6.61
C LYS A 157 -13.46 -2.85 -5.23
N ALA A 158 -12.29 -2.26 -5.06
CA ALA A 158 -11.89 -1.54 -3.86
C ALA A 158 -10.94 -0.40 -4.26
N ASP A 159 -10.98 0.70 -3.52
CA ASP A 159 -10.25 1.90 -3.92
C ASP A 159 -8.73 1.68 -3.92
N PRO A 160 -8.03 2.25 -4.92
CA PRO A 160 -6.56 2.24 -4.93
C PRO A 160 -6.00 3.06 -3.77
N PRO A 161 -4.68 2.97 -3.50
CA PRO A 161 -4.07 3.76 -2.44
C PRO A 161 -4.15 5.26 -2.76
N ARG A 162 -4.31 6.09 -1.74
CA ARG A 162 -4.21 7.54 -1.88
C ARG A 162 -2.80 7.96 -2.28
N ALA A 163 -1.81 7.21 -1.87
CA ALA A 163 -0.42 7.44 -2.25
C ALA A 163 0.34 6.14 -2.47
N LEU A 164 1.33 6.20 -3.37
CA LEU A 164 2.38 5.20 -3.52
C LEU A 164 3.72 5.87 -3.21
N VAL A 165 4.45 5.32 -2.25
CA VAL A 165 5.78 5.79 -1.83
C VAL A 165 6.77 4.66 -2.04
N ALA A 166 7.51 4.70 -3.15
CA ALA A 166 8.47 3.68 -3.56
C ALA A 166 9.90 4.15 -3.30
N ASP A 167 10.54 3.55 -2.32
CA ASP A 167 11.92 3.82 -1.95
C ASP A 167 12.87 2.94 -2.75
N TYR A 168 13.72 3.55 -3.57
CA TYR A 168 14.66 2.80 -4.41
C TYR A 168 15.63 1.97 -3.60
N SER A 169 16.12 2.48 -2.47
CA SER A 169 17.04 1.75 -1.60
C SER A 169 16.41 0.47 -1.02
N VAL A 170 15.11 0.47 -0.77
CA VAL A 170 14.37 -0.72 -0.33
C VAL A 170 14.16 -1.70 -1.49
N ILE A 171 13.74 -1.20 -2.65
CA ILE A 171 13.43 -2.03 -3.82
C ILE A 171 14.70 -2.70 -4.39
N GLU A 172 15.83 -2.00 -4.43
CA GLU A 172 17.11 -2.54 -4.88
C GLU A 172 17.63 -3.67 -3.99
N ASN A 173 17.26 -3.68 -2.72
CA ASN A 173 17.61 -4.74 -1.78
C ASN A 173 16.57 -5.89 -1.75
N ALA A 174 15.58 -5.88 -2.63
CA ALA A 174 14.61 -6.96 -2.73
C ALA A 174 15.28 -8.27 -3.19
N PRO A 175 14.80 -9.43 -2.72
CA PRO A 175 15.30 -10.72 -3.19
C PRO A 175 15.19 -10.85 -4.72
N GLY A 176 16.26 -11.34 -5.37
CA GLY A 176 16.32 -11.39 -6.83
C GLY A 176 15.16 -12.12 -7.52
N TYR A 177 14.57 -13.13 -6.86
CA TYR A 177 13.41 -13.83 -7.38
C TYR A 177 12.15 -12.94 -7.42
N THR A 178 12.01 -11.99 -6.50
CA THR A 178 10.90 -11.03 -6.51
C THR A 178 11.07 -9.99 -7.61
N VAL A 179 12.30 -9.58 -7.88
CA VAL A 179 12.62 -8.69 -9.00
C VAL A 179 12.32 -9.41 -10.33
N ALA A 180 12.77 -10.67 -10.48
CA ALA A 180 12.48 -11.48 -11.66
C ALA A 180 10.96 -11.65 -11.90
N ALA A 181 10.19 -11.86 -10.84
CA ALA A 181 8.72 -11.96 -10.94
C ALA A 181 8.06 -10.69 -11.50
N GLY A 182 8.65 -9.52 -11.33
CA GLY A 182 8.15 -8.27 -11.90
C GLY A 182 8.41 -8.10 -13.39
N TYR A 183 9.34 -8.86 -13.95
CA TYR A 183 9.63 -8.85 -15.38
C TYR A 183 8.83 -9.91 -16.19
N GLY A 184 8.15 -10.84 -15.55
CA GLY A 184 7.36 -11.93 -16.18
C GLY A 184 8.15 -13.18 -16.39
#